data_12571b5767e0e99c1409982b659b6cc7
#
_entry.id   12571b5767e0e99c1409982b659b6cc7
#
_cell.length_a   1.000
_cell.length_b   1.000
_cell.length_c   1.000
_cell.angle_alpha   90.00
_cell.angle_beta   90.00
_cell.angle_gamma   90.00
#
_symmetry.space_group_name_H-M   'P 1'
#
loop_
_entity.id
_entity.type
_entity.pdbx_description
1 polymer ?
#
loop_
_entity_poly.entity_id
_entity_poly.type
_entity_poly.pdbx_seq_one_letter_code
_entity_poly.pdbx_strand_id
1 'polypeptide(L)'
;MTNKIDNNQLLHDVTRYWNIRAESYSAANQQELLSEKQQKWRQLLLSHVKEGETLKVLDIGTGPGFFAILLALSGHQVTAIDATSGMLLEAKNNASQHNVSINFVCGDVQDLPFGDEQFDLVVSRNVTWNLKSPCEAYQEWFRVLKPGGSLINFDANWYLHLFDDEYWQGFLADRERAAQKQVADHYVNTDTKEMERIARQLPLSQ
;
A
#
# COMPACT_ATOMS: atom_id res chain seq x y z
N MET A 1 -19.62 -4.43 27.06
CA MET A 1 -18.55 -5.45 27.04
C MET A 1 -17.92 -5.35 25.66
N THR A 2 -16.86 -4.56 25.53
CA THR A 2 -16.08 -4.47 24.29
C THR A 2 -15.31 -5.78 24.14
N ASN A 3 -15.72 -6.61 23.17
CA ASN A 3 -14.93 -7.76 22.75
C ASN A 3 -13.56 -7.21 22.35
N LYS A 4 -12.52 -7.46 23.16
CA LYS A 4 -11.13 -7.34 22.71
C LYS A 4 -10.95 -8.37 21.59
N ILE A 5 -11.05 -7.90 20.36
CA ILE A 5 -10.72 -8.72 19.21
C ILE A 5 -9.25 -9.09 19.34
N ASP A 6 -8.96 -10.38 19.16
CA ASP A 6 -7.59 -10.88 19.16
C ASP A 6 -6.83 -10.14 18.05
N ASN A 7 -5.84 -9.38 18.46
CA ASN A 7 -5.04 -8.55 17.58
C ASN A 7 -4.39 -9.33 16.42
N ASN A 8 -4.10 -10.62 16.65
CA ASN A 8 -3.56 -11.52 15.64
C ASN A 8 -4.62 -11.92 14.59
N GLN A 9 -5.89 -12.01 15.01
CA GLN A 9 -6.98 -12.37 14.11
C GLN A 9 -7.24 -11.28 13.06
N LEU A 10 -7.19 -10.00 13.44
CA LEU A 10 -7.42 -8.89 12.52
C LEU A 10 -6.34 -8.82 11.43
N LEU A 11 -5.06 -8.94 11.82
CA LEU A 11 -3.95 -9.01 10.85
C LEU A 11 -4.09 -10.21 9.92
N HIS A 12 -4.48 -11.36 10.44
CA HIS A 12 -4.74 -12.57 9.64
C HIS A 12 -5.88 -12.33 8.63
N ASP A 13 -6.98 -11.70 9.05
CA ASP A 13 -8.13 -11.43 8.17
C ASP A 13 -7.72 -10.44 7.05
N VAL A 14 -6.99 -9.38 7.36
CA VAL A 14 -6.45 -8.43 6.39
C VAL A 14 -5.53 -9.12 5.38
N THR A 15 -4.55 -9.91 5.86
CA THR A 15 -3.60 -10.63 5.00
C THR A 15 -4.31 -11.65 4.11
N ARG A 16 -5.29 -12.37 4.64
CA ARG A 16 -6.10 -13.32 3.85
C ARG A 16 -6.86 -12.62 2.74
N TYR A 17 -7.52 -11.51 3.04
CA TYR A 17 -8.23 -10.70 2.04
C TYR A 17 -7.30 -10.26 0.91
N TRP A 18 -6.14 -9.70 1.24
CA TRP A 18 -5.19 -9.22 0.26
C TRP A 18 -4.50 -10.34 -0.52
N ASN A 19 -4.32 -11.54 0.06
CA ASN A 19 -3.88 -12.71 -0.71
C ASN A 19 -4.85 -13.09 -1.83
N ILE A 20 -6.16 -13.07 -1.55
CA ILE A 20 -7.20 -13.35 -2.55
C ILE A 20 -7.20 -12.27 -3.65
N ARG A 21 -6.92 -11.03 -3.28
CA ARG A 21 -6.91 -9.87 -4.17
C ARG A 21 -5.63 -9.69 -4.99
N ALA A 22 -4.57 -10.42 -4.69
CA ALA A 22 -3.23 -10.13 -5.19
C ALA A 22 -3.18 -10.02 -6.72
N GLU A 23 -3.71 -10.98 -7.46
CA GLU A 23 -3.68 -11.01 -8.93
C GLU A 23 -4.49 -9.84 -9.53
N SER A 24 -5.74 -9.65 -9.09
CA SER A 24 -6.61 -8.58 -9.63
C SER A 24 -6.08 -7.18 -9.31
N TYR A 25 -5.52 -6.99 -8.13
CA TYR A 25 -4.91 -5.73 -7.72
C TYR A 25 -3.59 -5.47 -8.46
N SER A 26 -2.81 -6.52 -8.72
CA SER A 26 -1.60 -6.48 -9.57
C SER A 26 -1.92 -6.01 -10.97
N ALA A 27 -2.97 -6.56 -11.59
CA ALA A 27 -3.39 -6.16 -12.94
C ALA A 27 -3.74 -4.65 -13.02
N ALA A 28 -4.43 -4.11 -12.00
CA ALA A 28 -4.73 -2.68 -11.93
C ALA A 28 -3.47 -1.82 -11.79
N ASN A 29 -2.52 -2.23 -10.95
CA ASN A 29 -1.25 -1.54 -10.78
C ASN A 29 -0.40 -1.58 -12.05
N GLN A 30 -0.39 -2.68 -12.77
CA GLN A 30 0.30 -2.80 -14.06
C GLN A 30 -0.26 -1.80 -15.09
N GLN A 31 -1.58 -1.68 -15.18
CA GLN A 31 -2.21 -0.67 -16.05
C GLN A 31 -1.80 0.75 -15.65
N GLU A 32 -1.69 1.04 -14.36
CA GLU A 32 -1.25 2.34 -13.87
C GLU A 32 0.24 2.59 -14.20
N LEU A 33 1.11 1.57 -14.07
CA LEU A 33 2.51 1.62 -14.46
C LEU A 33 2.73 1.90 -15.95
N LEU A 34 1.83 1.45 -16.81
CA LEU A 34 1.88 1.67 -18.26
C LEU A 34 1.22 2.99 -18.69
N SER A 35 0.59 3.72 -17.77
CA SER A 35 -0.13 4.97 -18.06
C SER A 35 0.74 6.21 -17.81
N GLU A 36 0.26 7.37 -18.29
CA GLU A 36 0.89 8.68 -17.99
C GLU A 36 0.95 9.00 -16.49
N LYS A 37 0.15 8.33 -15.66
CA LYS A 37 0.19 8.49 -14.20
C LYS A 37 1.53 8.08 -13.59
N GLN A 38 2.23 7.10 -14.20
CA GLN A 38 3.57 6.69 -13.80
C GLN A 38 4.51 7.89 -13.65
N GLN A 39 4.55 8.75 -14.66
CA GLN A 39 5.46 9.90 -14.66
C GLN A 39 5.11 10.92 -13.56
N LYS A 40 3.81 11.14 -13.32
CA LYS A 40 3.33 12.03 -12.25
C LYS A 40 3.73 11.49 -10.86
N TRP A 41 3.53 10.20 -10.63
CA TRP A 41 3.95 9.55 -9.39
C TRP A 41 5.46 9.63 -9.18
N ARG A 42 6.24 9.35 -10.22
CA ARG A 42 7.69 9.46 -10.16
C ARG A 42 8.14 10.87 -9.80
N GLN A 43 7.59 11.89 -10.44
CA GLN A 43 7.90 13.29 -10.12
C GLN A 43 7.54 13.63 -8.67
N LEU A 44 6.39 13.18 -8.20
CA LEU A 44 5.93 13.44 -6.84
C LEU A 44 6.84 12.76 -5.80
N LEU A 45 7.17 11.49 -5.99
CA LEU A 45 8.05 10.73 -5.09
C LEU A 45 9.47 11.33 -5.03
N LEU A 46 9.97 11.85 -6.15
CA LEU A 46 11.33 12.38 -6.26
C LEU A 46 11.41 13.89 -6.04
N SER A 47 10.29 14.57 -5.78
CA SER A 47 10.27 16.04 -5.61
C SER A 47 11.15 16.55 -4.46
N HIS A 48 11.45 15.67 -3.48
CA HIS A 48 12.29 15.99 -2.32
C HIS A 48 13.67 15.34 -2.37
N VAL A 49 13.98 14.64 -3.46
CA VAL A 49 15.27 13.96 -3.66
C VAL A 49 16.20 14.87 -4.45
N LYS A 50 17.43 15.05 -3.99
CA LYS A 50 18.43 15.82 -4.74
C LYS A 50 18.85 15.03 -5.98
N GLU A 51 18.99 15.75 -7.08
CA GLU A 51 19.41 15.17 -8.36
C GLU A 51 20.78 14.50 -8.23
N GLY A 52 20.90 13.27 -8.75
CA GLY A 52 22.13 12.48 -8.72
C GLY A 52 22.38 11.67 -7.46
N GLU A 53 21.54 11.77 -6.42
CA GLU A 53 21.65 10.94 -5.22
C GLU A 53 21.00 9.57 -5.42
N THR A 54 21.73 8.49 -5.07
CA THR A 54 21.16 7.14 -4.94
C THR A 54 20.75 6.89 -3.52
N LEU A 55 19.45 6.82 -3.26
CA LEU A 55 18.88 6.60 -1.92
C LEU A 55 18.68 5.12 -1.61
N LYS A 56 18.77 4.78 -0.32
CA LYS A 56 18.21 3.55 0.25
C LYS A 56 16.75 3.80 0.60
N VAL A 57 15.84 3.14 -0.09
CA VAL A 57 14.40 3.36 0.03
C VAL A 57 13.72 2.13 0.63
N LEU A 58 12.78 2.36 1.54
CA LEU A 58 11.85 1.34 2.03
C LEU A 58 10.45 1.66 1.49
N ASP A 59 9.87 0.74 0.72
CA ASP A 59 8.47 0.77 0.29
C ASP A 59 7.63 -0.12 1.21
N ILE A 60 6.80 0.50 2.03
CA ILE A 60 6.00 -0.13 3.10
C ILE A 60 4.62 -0.49 2.57
N GLY A 61 4.24 -1.77 2.77
CA GLY A 61 3.01 -2.31 2.21
C GLY A 61 3.03 -2.23 0.70
N THR A 62 4.13 -2.69 0.11
CA THR A 62 4.44 -2.51 -1.31
C THR A 62 3.36 -3.06 -2.25
N GLY A 63 2.51 -4.00 -1.75
CA GLY A 63 1.54 -4.69 -2.58
C GLY A 63 2.21 -5.35 -3.79
N PRO A 64 1.70 -5.14 -5.02
CA PRO A 64 2.32 -5.68 -6.24
C PRO A 64 3.53 -4.87 -6.74
N GLY A 65 4.10 -3.97 -5.92
CA GLY A 65 5.39 -3.34 -6.17
C GLY A 65 5.37 -2.00 -6.91
N PHE A 66 4.25 -1.30 -6.97
CA PHE A 66 4.11 -0.09 -7.79
C PHE A 66 5.16 0.99 -7.48
N PHE A 67 5.26 1.45 -6.22
CA PHE A 67 6.25 2.45 -5.82
C PHE A 67 7.68 1.89 -5.85
N ALA A 68 7.86 0.64 -5.40
CA ALA A 68 9.16 -0.01 -5.42
C ALA A 68 9.76 -0.05 -6.83
N ILE A 69 8.95 -0.40 -7.85
CA ILE A 69 9.39 -0.44 -9.26
C ILE A 69 9.72 0.97 -9.76
N LEU A 70 8.90 1.99 -9.49
CA LEU A 70 9.16 3.36 -9.91
C LEU A 70 10.47 3.91 -9.36
N LEU A 71 10.76 3.63 -8.09
CA LEU A 71 11.96 4.08 -7.40
C LEU A 71 13.21 3.31 -7.87
N ALA A 72 13.08 1.99 -8.13
CA ALA A 72 14.16 1.19 -8.69
C ALA A 72 14.49 1.61 -10.13
N LEU A 73 13.49 1.89 -10.97
CA LEU A 73 13.66 2.46 -12.31
C LEU A 73 14.32 3.86 -12.29
N SER A 74 14.24 4.57 -11.17
CA SER A 74 14.88 5.87 -10.93
C SER A 74 16.31 5.75 -10.40
N GLY A 75 16.85 4.52 -10.24
CA GLY A 75 18.23 4.27 -9.84
C GLY A 75 18.45 4.19 -8.33
N HIS A 76 17.39 4.09 -7.53
CA HIS A 76 17.50 3.96 -6.07
C HIS A 76 17.62 2.48 -5.65
N GLN A 77 18.20 2.24 -4.46
CA GLN A 77 18.28 0.93 -3.82
C GLN A 77 17.01 0.69 -3.03
N VAL A 78 16.14 -0.21 -3.49
CA VAL A 78 14.80 -0.40 -2.92
C VAL A 78 14.72 -1.70 -2.15
N THR A 79 14.24 -1.60 -0.90
CA THR A 79 13.68 -2.69 -0.11
C THR A 79 12.17 -2.50 -0.05
N ALA A 80 11.42 -3.57 -0.27
CA ALA A 80 9.96 -3.55 -0.31
C ALA A 80 9.41 -4.59 0.65
N ILE A 81 8.53 -4.17 1.58
CA ILE A 81 7.95 -5.05 2.59
C ILE A 81 6.43 -5.12 2.44
N ASP A 82 5.88 -6.33 2.59
CA ASP A 82 4.44 -6.58 2.67
C ASP A 82 4.17 -7.79 3.56
N ALA A 83 3.06 -7.78 4.28
CA ALA A 83 2.65 -8.92 5.11
C ALA A 83 2.06 -10.08 4.27
N THR A 84 1.73 -9.82 3.00
CA THR A 84 0.96 -10.71 2.13
C THR A 84 1.87 -11.39 1.11
N SER A 85 2.08 -12.70 1.24
CA SER A 85 2.94 -13.47 0.34
C SER A 85 2.48 -13.45 -1.12
N GLY A 86 1.17 -13.44 -1.37
CA GLY A 86 0.61 -13.32 -2.72
C GLY A 86 0.95 -11.98 -3.37
N MET A 87 0.88 -10.87 -2.62
CA MET A 87 1.31 -9.55 -3.10
C MET A 87 2.80 -9.53 -3.46
N LEU A 88 3.65 -10.11 -2.60
CA LEU A 88 5.09 -10.18 -2.88
C LEU A 88 5.42 -11.07 -4.08
N LEU A 89 4.64 -12.12 -4.34
CA LEU A 89 4.79 -12.91 -5.55
C LEU A 89 4.53 -12.07 -6.80
N GLU A 90 3.43 -11.33 -6.79
CA GLU A 90 3.08 -10.39 -7.86
C GLU A 90 4.15 -9.31 -8.03
N ALA A 91 4.62 -8.72 -6.92
CA ALA A 91 5.67 -7.70 -6.94
C ALA A 91 6.97 -8.19 -7.57
N LYS A 92 7.38 -9.43 -7.28
CA LYS A 92 8.56 -10.07 -7.90
C LYS A 92 8.37 -10.28 -9.39
N ASN A 93 7.20 -10.76 -9.81
CA ASN A 93 6.86 -10.94 -11.22
C ASN A 93 6.90 -9.59 -11.96
N ASN A 94 6.30 -8.57 -11.39
CA ASN A 94 6.25 -7.23 -11.95
C ASN A 94 7.65 -6.61 -12.03
N ALA A 95 8.47 -6.70 -11.00
CA ALA A 95 9.86 -6.21 -11.00
C ALA A 95 10.70 -6.89 -12.08
N SER A 96 10.52 -8.22 -12.27
CA SER A 96 11.18 -8.96 -13.33
C SER A 96 10.80 -8.47 -14.72
N GLN A 97 9.53 -8.20 -14.98
CA GLN A 97 9.03 -7.64 -16.25
C GLN A 97 9.64 -6.27 -16.56
N HIS A 98 9.91 -5.46 -15.54
CA HIS A 98 10.53 -4.16 -15.66
C HIS A 98 12.07 -4.18 -15.59
N ASN A 99 12.69 -5.37 -15.47
CA ASN A 99 14.15 -5.58 -15.37
C ASN A 99 14.79 -4.77 -14.21
N VAL A 100 14.11 -4.67 -13.08
CA VAL A 100 14.63 -4.01 -11.87
C VAL A 100 14.89 -5.01 -10.74
N SER A 101 15.91 -4.71 -9.92
CA SER A 101 16.25 -5.50 -8.74
C SER A 101 15.72 -4.80 -7.49
N ILE A 102 14.92 -5.52 -6.70
CA ILE A 102 14.32 -5.04 -5.47
C ILE A 102 14.49 -6.12 -4.40
N ASN A 103 14.84 -5.71 -3.19
CA ASN A 103 14.89 -6.62 -2.03
C ASN A 103 13.50 -6.75 -1.42
N PHE A 104 12.86 -7.92 -1.58
CA PHE A 104 11.51 -8.19 -1.06
C PHE A 104 11.54 -8.92 0.27
N VAL A 105 10.84 -8.36 1.27
CA VAL A 105 10.73 -8.88 2.63
C VAL A 105 9.26 -9.15 2.96
N CYS A 106 8.97 -10.33 3.53
CA CYS A 106 7.64 -10.64 4.06
C CYS A 106 7.63 -10.29 5.55
N GLY A 107 6.74 -9.39 5.99
CA GLY A 107 6.69 -8.97 7.38
C GLY A 107 5.57 -7.99 7.70
N ASP A 108 5.29 -7.83 9.01
CA ASP A 108 4.35 -6.83 9.49
C ASP A 108 4.97 -5.44 9.41
N VAL A 109 4.26 -4.52 8.78
CA VAL A 109 4.70 -3.12 8.63
C VAL A 109 4.59 -2.33 9.96
N GLN A 110 3.99 -2.91 10.97
CA GLN A 110 3.86 -2.36 12.32
C GLN A 110 4.98 -2.85 13.27
N ASP A 111 5.80 -3.84 12.82
CA ASP A 111 6.96 -4.39 13.53
C ASP A 111 8.05 -4.72 12.49
N LEU A 112 8.82 -3.71 12.11
CA LEU A 112 9.75 -3.79 10.99
C LEU A 112 11.01 -4.59 11.35
N PRO A 113 11.40 -5.61 10.55
CA PRO A 113 12.59 -6.43 10.81
C PRO A 113 13.89 -5.73 10.37
N PHE A 114 13.96 -4.42 10.56
CA PHE A 114 15.11 -3.61 10.19
C PHE A 114 15.69 -2.89 11.43
N GLY A 115 16.98 -2.62 11.42
CA GLY A 115 17.63 -1.79 12.44
C GLY A 115 17.27 -0.31 12.30
N ASP A 116 17.67 0.48 13.28
CA ASP A 116 17.45 1.93 13.29
C ASP A 116 18.23 2.61 12.15
N GLU A 117 17.71 3.73 11.67
CA GLU A 117 18.42 4.67 10.79
C GLU A 117 19.01 4.03 9.51
N GLN A 118 18.30 3.12 8.87
CA GLN A 118 18.80 2.42 7.67
C GLN A 118 18.42 3.07 6.34
N PHE A 119 17.29 3.80 6.28
CA PHE A 119 16.73 4.29 5.03
C PHE A 119 16.77 5.81 4.92
N ASP A 120 17.05 6.29 3.73
CA ASP A 120 17.04 7.72 3.38
C ASP A 120 15.62 8.20 3.10
N LEU A 121 14.78 7.30 2.56
CA LEU A 121 13.40 7.55 2.19
C LEU A 121 12.52 6.34 2.58
N VAL A 122 11.42 6.61 3.24
CA VAL A 122 10.34 5.64 3.47
C VAL A 122 9.12 6.10 2.69
N VAL A 123 8.53 5.22 1.91
CA VAL A 123 7.30 5.51 1.15
C VAL A 123 6.22 4.51 1.50
N SER A 124 4.96 4.95 1.41
CA SER A 124 3.79 4.09 1.59
C SER A 124 2.62 4.60 0.76
N ARG A 125 1.79 3.67 0.26
CA ARG A 125 0.59 4.00 -0.51
C ARG A 125 -0.55 3.06 -0.18
N ASN A 126 -1.68 3.60 0.28
CA ASN A 126 -2.90 2.84 0.59
C ASN A 126 -2.69 1.76 1.67
N VAL A 127 -1.94 2.06 2.71
CA VAL A 127 -1.58 1.11 3.78
C VAL A 127 -2.16 1.50 5.12
N THR A 128 -2.08 2.77 5.51
CA THR A 128 -2.39 3.21 6.87
C THR A 128 -3.83 2.95 7.29
N TRP A 129 -4.77 3.04 6.36
CA TRP A 129 -6.18 2.72 6.62
C TRP A 129 -6.42 1.25 7.02
N ASN A 130 -5.50 0.33 6.62
CA ASN A 130 -5.53 -1.11 6.91
C ASN A 130 -4.89 -1.47 8.26
N LEU A 131 -4.23 -0.52 8.92
CA LEU A 131 -3.43 -0.82 10.11
C LEU A 131 -4.29 -0.90 11.35
N LYS A 132 -4.00 -1.88 12.17
CA LYS A 132 -4.56 -2.07 13.49
C LYS A 132 -4.03 -1.04 14.50
N SER A 133 -2.72 -0.80 14.45
CA SER A 133 -1.97 0.10 15.35
C SER A 133 -1.19 1.13 14.54
N PRO A 134 -1.85 2.11 13.90
CA PRO A 134 -1.16 3.06 13.03
C PRO A 134 -0.11 3.91 13.77
N CYS A 135 -0.32 4.22 15.05
CA CYS A 135 0.68 4.94 15.84
C CYS A 135 1.97 4.14 16.02
N GLU A 136 1.86 2.84 16.30
CA GLU A 136 3.02 1.94 16.41
C GLU A 136 3.73 1.81 15.06
N ALA A 137 2.97 1.67 13.98
CA ALA A 137 3.51 1.64 12.63
C ALA A 137 4.33 2.89 12.30
N TYR A 138 3.80 4.08 12.55
CA TYR A 138 4.55 5.33 12.31
C TYR A 138 5.80 5.47 13.19
N GLN A 139 5.79 4.94 14.42
CA GLN A 139 6.99 4.90 15.27
C GLN A 139 8.07 4.01 14.64
N GLU A 140 7.71 2.82 14.16
CA GLU A 140 8.61 1.91 13.45
C GLU A 140 9.14 2.52 12.14
N TRP A 141 8.27 3.16 11.35
CA TRP A 141 8.66 3.82 10.11
C TRP A 141 9.63 4.98 10.36
N PHE A 142 9.42 5.71 11.46
CA PHE A 142 10.34 6.77 11.89
C PHE A 142 11.66 6.22 12.43
N ARG A 143 11.62 5.11 13.18
CA ARG A 143 12.82 4.48 13.76
C ARG A 143 13.81 4.02 12.69
N VAL A 144 13.32 3.48 11.58
CA VAL A 144 14.16 2.99 10.48
C VAL A 144 14.68 4.10 9.56
N LEU A 145 14.15 5.33 9.66
CA LEU A 145 14.62 6.50 8.92
C LEU A 145 15.93 7.03 9.51
N LYS A 146 16.86 7.37 8.63
CA LYS A 146 18.06 8.13 9.01
C LYS A 146 17.72 9.53 9.47
N PRO A 147 18.54 10.15 10.32
CA PRO A 147 18.45 11.59 10.60
C PRO A 147 18.45 12.40 9.30
N GLY A 148 17.42 13.24 9.13
CA GLY A 148 17.23 14.01 7.89
C GLY A 148 16.58 13.25 6.73
N GLY A 149 16.26 11.98 6.91
CA GLY A 149 15.47 11.18 5.97
C GLY A 149 14.02 11.66 5.87
N SER A 150 13.31 11.21 4.85
CA SER A 150 11.93 11.62 4.56
C SER A 150 10.97 10.43 4.60
N LEU A 151 9.76 10.66 5.15
CA LEU A 151 8.62 9.75 5.04
C LEU A 151 7.57 10.39 4.12
N ILE A 152 7.16 9.67 3.09
CA ILE A 152 6.09 10.08 2.17
C ILE A 152 4.98 9.03 2.20
N ASN A 153 3.82 9.39 2.72
CA ASN A 153 2.65 8.53 2.76
C ASN A 153 1.51 9.09 1.92
N PHE A 154 0.92 8.24 1.08
CA PHE A 154 -0.29 8.54 0.31
C PHE A 154 -1.40 7.60 0.72
N ASP A 155 -2.45 8.15 1.31
CA ASP A 155 -3.59 7.36 1.74
C ASP A 155 -4.90 8.13 1.65
N ALA A 156 -6.01 7.41 1.81
CA ALA A 156 -7.34 7.98 1.89
C ALA A 156 -8.21 7.13 2.83
N ASN A 157 -9.28 7.72 3.35
CA ASN A 157 -10.28 6.95 4.07
C ASN A 157 -11.23 6.25 3.09
N TRP A 158 -10.80 5.07 2.62
CA TRP A 158 -11.51 4.29 1.60
C TRP A 158 -12.87 3.78 2.04
N TYR A 159 -13.09 3.67 3.36
CA TYR A 159 -14.29 3.08 3.94
C TYR A 159 -15.13 4.06 4.76
N LEU A 160 -14.87 5.37 4.65
CA LEU A 160 -15.63 6.40 5.34
C LEU A 160 -17.14 6.33 5.00
N HIS A 161 -17.48 5.87 3.80
CA HIS A 161 -18.85 5.64 3.38
C HIS A 161 -19.63 4.61 4.24
N LEU A 162 -18.94 3.80 5.05
CA LEU A 162 -19.58 2.90 6.01
C LEU A 162 -20.06 3.60 7.29
N PHE A 163 -19.63 4.84 7.51
CA PHE A 163 -19.83 5.59 8.75
C PHE A 163 -20.45 6.98 8.55
N ASP A 164 -20.55 7.43 7.29
CA ASP A 164 -21.02 8.78 6.94
C ASP A 164 -21.98 8.73 5.74
N ASP A 165 -23.19 9.27 5.92
CA ASP A 165 -24.27 9.19 4.93
C ASP A 165 -23.97 10.02 3.65
N GLU A 166 -23.26 11.15 3.76
CA GLU A 166 -22.88 11.97 2.61
C GLU A 166 -21.85 11.22 1.75
N TYR A 167 -20.86 10.62 2.38
CA TYR A 167 -19.88 9.76 1.69
C TYR A 167 -20.51 8.51 1.10
N TRP A 168 -21.56 7.95 1.74
CA TRP A 168 -22.33 6.84 1.17
C TRP A 168 -23.01 7.22 -0.14
N GLN A 169 -23.66 8.40 -0.20
CA GLN A 169 -24.28 8.88 -1.45
C GLN A 169 -23.23 9.13 -2.54
N GLY A 170 -22.08 9.69 -2.19
CA GLY A 170 -20.94 9.86 -3.09
C GLY A 170 -20.43 8.53 -3.64
N PHE A 171 -20.26 7.53 -2.79
CA PHE A 171 -19.85 6.18 -3.17
C PHE A 171 -20.81 5.54 -4.17
N LEU A 172 -22.12 5.63 -3.94
CA LEU A 172 -23.13 5.12 -4.87
C LEU A 172 -23.05 5.81 -6.23
N ALA A 173 -22.95 7.14 -6.25
CA ALA A 173 -22.85 7.93 -7.47
C ALA A 173 -21.57 7.60 -8.26
N ASP A 174 -20.45 7.33 -7.59
CA ASP A 174 -19.19 6.91 -8.22
C ASP A 174 -19.32 5.52 -8.86
N ARG A 175 -19.99 4.59 -8.20
CA ARG A 175 -20.26 3.26 -8.76
C ARG A 175 -21.14 3.32 -10.01
N GLU A 176 -22.18 4.14 -9.99
CA GLU A 176 -23.02 4.35 -11.16
C GLU A 176 -22.25 4.96 -12.34
N ARG A 177 -21.40 5.96 -12.07
CA ARG A 177 -20.51 6.57 -13.08
C ARG A 177 -19.52 5.57 -13.67
N ALA A 178 -18.93 4.72 -12.82
CA ALA A 178 -18.00 3.68 -13.26
C ALA A 178 -18.69 2.64 -14.16
N ALA A 179 -19.88 2.21 -13.78
CA ALA A 179 -20.70 1.29 -14.58
C ALA A 179 -21.05 1.88 -15.95
N GLN A 180 -21.47 3.15 -16.00
CA GLN A 180 -21.79 3.85 -17.24
C GLN A 180 -20.57 4.00 -18.17
N LYS A 181 -19.37 4.18 -17.61
CA LYS A 181 -18.11 4.31 -18.36
C LYS A 181 -17.48 2.98 -18.73
N GLN A 182 -18.11 1.86 -18.39
CA GLN A 182 -17.55 0.51 -18.56
C GLN A 182 -16.13 0.36 -18.00
N VAL A 183 -15.84 1.06 -16.90
CA VAL A 183 -14.55 0.91 -16.20
C VAL A 183 -14.47 -0.51 -15.66
N ALA A 184 -13.32 -1.17 -15.89
CA ALA A 184 -13.12 -2.53 -15.41
C ALA A 184 -13.30 -2.57 -13.87
N ASP A 185 -14.21 -3.42 -13.43
CA ASP A 185 -14.42 -3.64 -12.00
C ASP A 185 -13.31 -4.56 -11.47
N HIS A 186 -12.34 -3.97 -10.79
CA HIS A 186 -11.24 -4.72 -10.16
C HIS A 186 -11.69 -5.54 -8.94
N TYR A 187 -12.96 -5.43 -8.55
CA TYR A 187 -13.58 -6.21 -7.47
C TYR A 187 -14.32 -7.44 -7.97
N VAL A 188 -14.28 -7.75 -9.27
CA VAL A 188 -14.85 -8.99 -9.82
C VAL A 188 -14.29 -10.18 -9.04
N ASN A 189 -15.19 -11.06 -8.56
CA ASN A 189 -14.88 -12.22 -7.72
C ASN A 189 -14.33 -11.90 -6.31
N THR A 190 -14.47 -10.67 -5.82
CA THR A 190 -14.07 -10.31 -4.45
C THR A 190 -15.31 -10.15 -3.56
N ASP A 191 -15.27 -10.76 -2.38
CA ASP A 191 -16.29 -10.49 -1.35
C ASP A 191 -16.01 -9.13 -0.69
N THR A 192 -16.65 -8.08 -1.22
CA THR A 192 -16.50 -6.72 -0.68
C THR A 192 -17.01 -6.63 0.77
N LYS A 193 -17.98 -7.46 1.16
CA LYS A 193 -18.55 -7.48 2.51
C LYS A 193 -17.52 -7.95 3.54
N GLU A 194 -16.58 -8.82 3.14
CA GLU A 194 -15.51 -9.24 4.04
C GLU A 194 -14.63 -8.04 4.41
N MET A 195 -14.22 -7.23 3.43
CA MET A 195 -13.40 -6.05 3.73
C MET A 195 -14.17 -4.96 4.47
N GLU A 196 -15.46 -4.77 4.19
CA GLU A 196 -16.31 -3.88 4.98
C GLU A 196 -16.37 -4.30 6.46
N ARG A 197 -16.49 -5.63 6.72
CA ARG A 197 -16.45 -6.19 8.09
C ARG A 197 -15.10 -5.93 8.77
N ILE A 198 -14.00 -6.05 8.04
CA ILE A 198 -12.65 -5.76 8.52
C ILE A 198 -12.52 -4.26 8.80
N ALA A 199 -12.88 -3.40 7.83
CA ALA A 199 -12.76 -1.95 7.91
C ALA A 199 -13.50 -1.36 9.13
N ARG A 200 -14.67 -1.91 9.49
CA ARG A 200 -15.40 -1.49 10.70
C ARG A 200 -14.64 -1.72 12.01
N GLN A 201 -13.53 -2.43 11.99
CA GLN A 201 -12.68 -2.73 13.14
C GLN A 201 -11.36 -1.96 13.12
N LEU A 202 -11.07 -1.28 12.02
CA LEU A 202 -9.81 -0.55 11.82
C LEU A 202 -9.95 0.91 12.27
N PRO A 203 -8.95 1.46 13.00
CA PRO A 203 -9.07 2.78 13.63
C PRO A 203 -9.11 3.95 12.63
N LEU A 204 -8.54 3.79 11.43
CA LEU A 204 -8.50 4.86 10.42
C LEU A 204 -9.52 4.68 9.29
N SER A 205 -10.48 3.77 9.45
CA SER A 205 -11.60 3.60 8.51
C SER A 205 -12.88 4.30 8.98
N GLN A 206 -12.85 4.93 10.16
CA GLN A 206 -14.00 5.61 10.79
C GLN A 206 -13.93 7.12 10.61
#